data_1a057eddaa0ee3f3698cc2fd2221484e
#
_entry.id   1a057eddaa0ee3f3698cc2fd2221484e
#
_cell.length_a   1.000
_cell.length_b   1.000
_cell.length_c   1.000
_cell.angle_alpha   90.00
_cell.angle_beta   90.00
_cell.angle_gamma   90.00
#
_symmetry.space_group_name_H-M   'P 1'
#
loop_
_entity.id
_entity.type
_entity.pdbx_description
1 polymer ?
#
loop_
_entity_poly.entity_id
_entity_poly.type
_entity_poly.pdbx_seq_one_letter_code
_entity_poly.pdbx_strand_id
1 'polypeptide(L)'
;MIADVFIKRPVTAIVTSIVIVLVGLIAMTTLPIAQYPDITPPTVSVNGVFTGADAQTVEQTTTTAIETQINGSPGMSYMSSNSTSSGQSGITVTFDVGTDVNLATVDVQNRVGIATPALPDGVRRLGVVTRKRNPAIMIAIAVYSPNLTHDALFIGNYTNIYLKDALQRVKGVGDIITRGADFGMRIWIHPEKIASLGMSTSEVLGALSEQNLQVAAGTVGGTPQPGFQSFEYSVLTNSRINTKEQFENIIVRTQPNT
;
A
#
# COMPACT_ATOMS: atom_id res chain seq x y z
N MET A 1 -64.19 12.82 -8.45
CA MET A 1 -63.01 12.33 -9.20
C MET A 1 -61.93 13.38 -9.13
N ILE A 2 -60.65 12.98 -9.14
CA ILE A 2 -59.49 13.91 -8.98
C ILE A 2 -59.52 15.00 -10.04
N ALA A 3 -59.87 14.66 -11.28
CA ALA A 3 -59.96 15.60 -12.38
C ALA A 3 -60.96 16.75 -12.14
N ASP A 4 -62.08 16.51 -11.49
CA ASP A 4 -63.08 17.54 -11.22
C ASP A 4 -62.59 18.66 -10.31
N VAL A 5 -61.63 18.35 -9.41
CA VAL A 5 -61.05 19.33 -8.51
C VAL A 5 -60.20 20.32 -9.31
N PHE A 6 -59.43 19.84 -10.29
CA PHE A 6 -58.55 20.66 -11.14
C PHE A 6 -59.37 21.48 -12.18
N ILE A 7 -60.49 20.93 -12.69
CA ILE A 7 -61.34 21.65 -13.61
C ILE A 7 -62.10 22.79 -12.91
N LYS A 8 -62.55 22.57 -11.67
CA LYS A 8 -63.29 23.58 -10.90
C LYS A 8 -62.37 24.61 -10.21
N ARG A 9 -61.07 24.34 -10.12
CA ARG A 9 -60.08 25.24 -9.50
C ARG A 9 -58.82 25.38 -10.37
N PRO A 10 -58.87 26.21 -11.40
CA PRO A 10 -57.78 26.32 -12.36
C PRO A 10 -56.47 26.81 -11.71
N VAL A 11 -56.54 27.63 -10.68
CA VAL A 11 -55.34 28.13 -9.96
C VAL A 11 -54.61 26.98 -9.28
N THR A 12 -55.32 26.03 -8.66
CA THR A 12 -54.67 24.87 -8.03
C THR A 12 -54.04 23.96 -9.08
N ALA A 13 -54.61 23.84 -10.27
CA ALA A 13 -54.02 23.07 -11.35
C ALA A 13 -52.67 23.68 -11.80
N ILE A 14 -52.63 25.00 -11.99
CA ILE A 14 -51.43 25.73 -12.40
C ILE A 14 -50.35 25.62 -11.35
N VAL A 15 -50.67 25.86 -10.08
CA VAL A 15 -49.68 25.77 -8.98
C VAL A 15 -49.12 24.36 -8.85
N THR A 16 -49.95 23.33 -8.92
CA THR A 16 -49.50 21.93 -8.87
C THR A 16 -48.57 21.60 -10.06
N SER A 17 -48.93 22.07 -11.25
CA SER A 17 -48.10 21.87 -12.44
C SER A 17 -46.72 22.53 -12.30
N ILE A 18 -46.66 23.78 -11.81
CA ILE A 18 -45.39 24.50 -11.55
C ILE A 18 -44.55 23.77 -10.52
N VAL A 19 -45.17 23.28 -9.41
CA VAL A 19 -44.47 22.53 -8.36
C VAL A 19 -43.87 21.24 -8.92
N ILE A 20 -44.62 20.49 -9.72
CA ILE A 20 -44.12 19.26 -10.35
C ILE A 20 -42.92 19.55 -11.28
N VAL A 21 -43.01 20.62 -12.10
CA VAL A 21 -41.92 21.03 -12.99
C VAL A 21 -40.67 21.42 -12.17
N LEU A 22 -40.84 22.21 -11.11
CA LEU A 22 -39.72 22.62 -10.26
C LEU A 22 -39.07 21.44 -9.55
N VAL A 23 -39.87 20.52 -8.98
CA VAL A 23 -39.38 19.30 -8.36
C VAL A 23 -38.67 18.42 -9.39
N GLY A 24 -39.18 18.30 -10.61
CA GLY A 24 -38.55 17.57 -11.69
C GLY A 24 -37.20 18.18 -12.10
N LEU A 25 -37.09 19.50 -12.21
CA LEU A 25 -35.84 20.20 -12.51
C LEU A 25 -34.79 20.00 -11.40
N ILE A 26 -35.18 20.08 -10.13
CA ILE A 26 -34.28 19.81 -9.01
C ILE A 26 -33.84 18.33 -9.01
N ALA A 27 -34.78 17.41 -9.24
CA ALA A 27 -34.46 15.98 -9.32
C ALA A 27 -33.47 15.67 -10.46
N MET A 28 -33.56 16.32 -11.61
CA MET A 28 -32.63 16.16 -12.72
C MET A 28 -31.19 16.49 -12.33
N THR A 29 -30.96 17.47 -11.45
CA THR A 29 -29.60 17.85 -11.02
C THR A 29 -29.01 16.88 -9.99
N THR A 30 -29.86 16.10 -9.31
CA THR A 30 -29.42 15.14 -8.28
C THR A 30 -29.34 13.71 -8.78
N LEU A 31 -29.88 13.41 -9.97
CA LEU A 31 -29.74 12.07 -10.54
C LEU A 31 -28.30 11.81 -10.98
N PRO A 32 -27.66 10.72 -10.53
CA PRO A 32 -26.36 10.31 -11.04
C PRO A 32 -26.51 9.90 -12.50
N ILE A 33 -25.82 10.62 -13.38
CA ILE A 33 -25.77 10.29 -14.82
C ILE A 33 -24.61 9.33 -15.03
N ALA A 34 -24.89 8.04 -15.08
CA ALA A 34 -23.97 7.03 -15.57
C ALA A 34 -24.40 6.57 -16.95
N GLN A 35 -23.46 6.58 -17.91
CA GLN A 35 -23.75 6.18 -19.31
C GLN A 35 -24.02 4.66 -19.39
N TYR A 36 -23.48 3.89 -18.46
CA TYR A 36 -23.69 2.45 -18.30
C TYR A 36 -23.92 2.11 -16.83
N PRO A 37 -24.74 1.10 -16.50
CA PRO A 37 -24.84 0.60 -15.14
C PRO A 37 -23.48 0.08 -14.68
N ASP A 38 -23.18 0.24 -13.38
CA ASP A 38 -21.99 -0.35 -12.77
C ASP A 38 -22.15 -1.89 -12.73
N ILE A 39 -21.62 -2.53 -13.78
CA ILE A 39 -21.57 -3.99 -13.90
C ILE A 39 -20.21 -4.57 -13.46
N THR A 40 -19.29 -3.72 -13.08
CA THR A 40 -17.95 -4.14 -12.66
C THR A 40 -17.98 -4.63 -11.22
N PRO A 41 -17.76 -5.93 -10.97
CA PRO A 41 -17.74 -6.45 -9.62
C PRO A 41 -16.59 -5.81 -8.82
N PRO A 42 -16.84 -5.40 -7.56
CA PRO A 42 -15.80 -4.84 -6.73
C PRO A 42 -14.76 -5.89 -6.38
N THR A 43 -13.48 -5.49 -6.36
CA THR A 43 -12.37 -6.39 -6.06
C THR A 43 -11.49 -5.85 -4.94
N VAL A 44 -10.97 -6.78 -4.13
CA VAL A 44 -9.98 -6.51 -3.09
C VAL A 44 -8.73 -7.30 -3.43
N SER A 45 -7.57 -6.63 -3.44
CA SER A 45 -6.28 -7.27 -3.64
C SER A 45 -5.52 -7.37 -2.33
N VAL A 46 -4.91 -8.54 -2.10
CA VAL A 46 -4.03 -8.83 -0.97
C VAL A 46 -2.67 -9.21 -1.53
N ASN A 47 -1.62 -8.49 -1.12
CA ASN A 47 -0.28 -8.71 -1.62
C ASN A 47 0.68 -8.96 -0.46
N GLY A 48 1.45 -10.02 -0.55
CA GLY A 48 2.52 -10.39 0.37
C GLY A 48 3.83 -10.59 -0.38
N VAL A 49 4.96 -10.41 0.30
CA VAL A 49 6.28 -10.65 -0.28
C VAL A 49 7.09 -11.52 0.65
N PHE A 50 7.57 -12.64 0.12
CA PHE A 50 8.51 -13.54 0.78
C PHE A 50 9.83 -13.52 0.01
N THR A 51 10.69 -12.58 0.35
CA THR A 51 11.96 -12.35 -0.35
C THR A 51 12.84 -13.60 -0.34
N GLY A 52 13.28 -14.03 -1.53
CA GLY A 52 14.16 -15.17 -1.70
C GLY A 52 13.47 -16.52 -1.77
N ALA A 53 12.15 -16.60 -1.64
CA ALA A 53 11.38 -17.83 -1.81
C ALA A 53 11.01 -18.03 -3.28
N ASP A 54 10.96 -19.29 -3.72
CA ASP A 54 10.42 -19.70 -5.00
C ASP A 54 8.88 -19.71 -4.99
N ALA A 55 8.27 -19.78 -6.16
CA ALA A 55 6.82 -19.71 -6.33
C ALA A 55 6.07 -20.80 -5.53
N GLN A 56 6.59 -22.02 -5.48
CA GLN A 56 5.97 -23.13 -4.76
C GLN A 56 6.01 -22.92 -3.25
N THR A 57 7.14 -22.45 -2.72
CA THR A 57 7.28 -22.11 -1.29
C THR A 57 6.34 -20.95 -0.92
N VAL A 58 6.24 -19.91 -1.76
CA VAL A 58 5.31 -18.79 -1.55
C VAL A 58 3.86 -19.27 -1.51
N GLU A 59 3.49 -20.14 -2.45
CA GLU A 59 2.15 -20.72 -2.50
C GLU A 59 1.81 -21.48 -1.22
N GLN A 60 2.67 -22.42 -0.83
CA GLN A 60 2.41 -23.31 0.31
C GLN A 60 2.41 -22.59 1.65
N THR A 61 3.30 -21.62 1.83
CA THR A 61 3.51 -20.99 3.15
C THR A 61 2.79 -19.66 3.33
N THR A 62 2.55 -18.93 2.24
CA THR A 62 1.98 -17.58 2.30
C THR A 62 0.61 -17.52 1.67
N THR A 63 0.50 -17.90 0.41
CA THR A 63 -0.73 -17.75 -0.37
C THR A 63 -1.84 -18.62 0.21
N THR A 64 -1.61 -19.93 0.38
CA THR A 64 -2.60 -20.88 0.91
C THR A 64 -3.04 -20.53 2.33
N ALA A 65 -2.13 -20.05 3.19
CA ALA A 65 -2.46 -19.65 4.55
C ALA A 65 -3.42 -18.45 4.57
N ILE A 66 -3.22 -17.49 3.68
CA ILE A 66 -4.08 -16.31 3.53
C ILE A 66 -5.41 -16.69 2.88
N GLU A 67 -5.40 -17.47 1.81
CA GLU A 67 -6.60 -17.94 1.11
C GLU A 67 -7.56 -18.70 2.02
N THR A 68 -7.02 -19.58 2.85
CA THR A 68 -7.83 -20.37 3.79
C THR A 68 -8.63 -19.48 4.74
N GLN A 69 -8.08 -18.35 5.17
CA GLN A 69 -8.77 -17.43 6.05
C GLN A 69 -9.73 -16.51 5.30
N ILE A 70 -9.39 -16.08 4.08
CA ILE A 70 -10.25 -15.22 3.27
C ILE A 70 -11.46 -15.99 2.73
N ASN A 71 -11.31 -17.27 2.49
CA ASN A 71 -12.39 -18.10 1.98
C ASN A 71 -13.65 -17.99 2.85
N GLY A 72 -14.79 -17.81 2.20
CA GLY A 72 -16.07 -17.59 2.89
C GLY A 72 -16.29 -16.15 3.37
N SER A 73 -15.60 -15.14 2.82
CA SER A 73 -15.95 -13.73 3.02
C SER A 73 -17.37 -13.44 2.50
N PRO A 74 -18.18 -12.66 3.23
CA PRO A 74 -19.54 -12.34 2.82
C PRO A 74 -19.59 -11.63 1.46
N GLY A 75 -20.44 -12.12 0.55
CA GLY A 75 -20.58 -11.56 -0.79
C GLY A 75 -19.41 -11.85 -1.73
N MET A 76 -18.49 -12.76 -1.37
CA MET A 76 -17.41 -13.20 -2.25
C MET A 76 -17.98 -14.10 -3.34
N SER A 77 -17.71 -13.72 -4.60
CA SER A 77 -18.08 -14.51 -5.78
C SER A 77 -16.99 -15.55 -6.11
N TYR A 78 -15.74 -15.10 -6.22
CA TYR A 78 -14.59 -15.98 -6.42
C TYR A 78 -13.30 -15.30 -5.96
N MET A 79 -12.27 -16.11 -5.82
CA MET A 79 -10.91 -15.69 -5.48
C MET A 79 -9.93 -16.29 -6.49
N SER A 80 -8.92 -15.51 -6.86
CA SER A 80 -7.81 -15.97 -7.70
C SER A 80 -6.48 -15.51 -7.08
N SER A 81 -5.48 -16.35 -7.15
CA SER A 81 -4.15 -16.06 -6.62
C SER A 81 -3.06 -16.34 -7.63
N ASN A 82 -1.94 -15.67 -7.44
CA ASN A 82 -0.72 -15.86 -8.21
C ASN A 82 0.49 -15.77 -7.29
N SER A 83 1.33 -16.80 -7.34
CA SER A 83 2.62 -16.85 -6.65
C SER A 83 3.75 -16.83 -7.67
N THR A 84 4.74 -15.95 -7.46
CA THR A 84 5.84 -15.77 -8.41
C THR A 84 7.17 -16.25 -7.84
N SER A 85 8.11 -16.65 -8.72
CA SER A 85 9.47 -17.02 -8.34
C SER A 85 10.33 -15.85 -7.82
N SER A 86 9.81 -14.62 -7.88
CA SER A 86 10.40 -13.45 -7.20
C SER A 86 9.94 -13.29 -5.76
N GLY A 87 9.21 -14.26 -5.20
CA GLY A 87 8.73 -14.24 -3.83
C GLY A 87 7.45 -13.44 -3.62
N GLN A 88 6.71 -13.08 -4.66
CA GLN A 88 5.47 -12.31 -4.52
C GLN A 88 4.26 -13.24 -4.47
N SER A 89 3.36 -12.98 -3.53
CA SER A 89 2.02 -13.53 -3.42
C SER A 89 1.01 -12.45 -3.71
N GLY A 90 0.14 -12.66 -4.70
CA GLY A 90 -0.94 -11.75 -5.04
C GLY A 90 -2.27 -12.50 -5.05
N ILE A 91 -3.21 -12.08 -4.22
CA ILE A 91 -4.55 -12.67 -4.12
C ILE A 91 -5.55 -11.59 -4.51
N THR A 92 -6.47 -11.92 -5.41
CA THR A 92 -7.56 -11.03 -5.82
C THR A 92 -8.89 -11.69 -5.44
N VAL A 93 -9.62 -11.01 -4.58
CA VAL A 93 -10.96 -11.42 -4.14
C VAL A 93 -11.98 -10.60 -4.89
N THR A 94 -12.88 -11.25 -5.59
CA THR A 94 -13.96 -10.63 -6.37
C THR A 94 -15.28 -10.82 -5.64
N PHE A 95 -16.03 -9.75 -5.46
CA PHE A 95 -17.31 -9.74 -4.76
C PHE A 95 -18.46 -9.57 -5.73
N ASP A 96 -19.67 -9.89 -5.29
CA ASP A 96 -20.87 -9.71 -6.07
C ASP A 96 -21.15 -8.24 -6.34
N VAL A 97 -21.75 -7.96 -7.50
CA VAL A 97 -22.13 -6.59 -7.91
C VAL A 97 -23.09 -6.00 -6.87
N GLY A 98 -22.79 -4.79 -6.40
CA GLY A 98 -23.58 -4.11 -5.36
C GLY A 98 -23.03 -4.30 -3.93
N THR A 99 -22.01 -5.14 -3.74
CA THR A 99 -21.33 -5.26 -2.44
C THR A 99 -20.54 -3.97 -2.13
N ASP A 100 -20.66 -3.47 -0.90
CA ASP A 100 -19.84 -2.33 -0.45
C ASP A 100 -18.36 -2.75 -0.35
N VAL A 101 -17.55 -2.24 -1.27
CA VAL A 101 -16.12 -2.54 -1.34
C VAL A 101 -15.35 -2.11 -0.08
N ASN A 102 -15.83 -1.11 0.66
CA ASN A 102 -15.15 -0.66 1.87
C ASN A 102 -15.35 -1.69 2.99
N LEU A 103 -16.59 -2.18 3.18
CA LEU A 103 -16.88 -3.23 4.15
C LEU A 103 -16.17 -4.53 3.77
N ALA A 104 -16.19 -4.91 2.49
CA ALA A 104 -15.47 -6.08 1.97
C ALA A 104 -13.97 -5.98 2.23
N THR A 105 -13.37 -4.79 2.04
CA THR A 105 -11.93 -4.57 2.31
C THR A 105 -11.62 -4.74 3.79
N VAL A 106 -12.47 -4.24 4.69
CA VAL A 106 -12.30 -4.39 6.15
C VAL A 106 -12.41 -5.85 6.57
N ASP A 107 -13.39 -6.60 6.02
CA ASP A 107 -13.53 -8.03 6.31
C ASP A 107 -12.29 -8.81 5.84
N VAL A 108 -11.85 -8.61 4.61
CA VAL A 108 -10.63 -9.24 4.08
C VAL A 108 -9.40 -8.87 4.94
N GLN A 109 -9.26 -7.60 5.33
CA GLN A 109 -8.16 -7.16 6.19
C GLN A 109 -8.17 -7.88 7.55
N ASN A 110 -9.35 -8.03 8.18
CA ASN A 110 -9.48 -8.74 9.44
C ASN A 110 -9.09 -10.21 9.29
N ARG A 111 -9.51 -10.87 8.21
CA ARG A 111 -9.16 -12.27 7.90
C ARG A 111 -7.67 -12.45 7.62
N VAL A 112 -7.04 -11.51 6.89
CA VAL A 112 -5.58 -11.47 6.72
C VAL A 112 -4.87 -11.30 8.07
N GLY A 113 -5.43 -10.50 8.99
CA GLY A 113 -4.94 -10.36 10.35
C GLY A 113 -4.92 -11.70 11.11
N ILE A 114 -5.96 -12.53 10.93
CA ILE A 114 -6.05 -13.88 11.51
C ILE A 114 -4.99 -14.82 10.89
N ALA A 115 -4.71 -14.68 9.58
CA ALA A 115 -3.69 -15.47 8.90
C ALA A 115 -2.24 -15.09 9.32
N THR A 116 -2.01 -13.85 9.71
CA THR A 116 -0.68 -13.28 9.96
C THR A 116 0.22 -14.10 10.91
N PRO A 117 -0.27 -14.66 12.03
CA PRO A 117 0.57 -15.48 12.91
C PRO A 117 1.11 -16.77 12.27
N ALA A 118 0.39 -17.30 11.26
CA ALA A 118 0.78 -18.51 10.54
C ALA A 118 1.79 -18.25 9.40
N LEU A 119 2.04 -16.97 9.06
CA LEU A 119 2.93 -16.60 7.97
C LEU A 119 4.41 -16.68 8.39
N PRO A 120 5.33 -16.96 7.44
CA PRO A 120 6.77 -16.91 7.67
C PRO A 120 7.23 -15.54 8.20
N ASP A 121 8.30 -15.51 9.02
CA ASP A 121 8.84 -14.29 9.59
C ASP A 121 9.20 -13.24 8.55
N GLY A 122 9.76 -13.65 7.41
CA GLY A 122 10.09 -12.76 6.30
C GLY A 122 8.87 -12.00 5.77
N VAL A 123 7.73 -12.68 5.65
CA VAL A 123 6.46 -12.06 5.21
C VAL A 123 5.88 -11.15 6.30
N ARG A 124 5.92 -11.61 7.56
CA ARG A 124 5.40 -10.83 8.70
C ARG A 124 6.13 -9.50 8.89
N ARG A 125 7.46 -9.49 8.70
CA ARG A 125 8.29 -8.26 8.81
C ARG A 125 7.99 -7.23 7.73
N LEU A 126 7.74 -7.68 6.50
CA LEU A 126 7.37 -6.81 5.39
C LEU A 126 5.89 -6.40 5.43
N GLY A 127 5.07 -7.26 6.04
CA GLY A 127 3.63 -7.08 6.13
C GLY A 127 2.89 -7.56 4.89
N VAL A 128 1.59 -7.78 5.05
CA VAL A 128 0.65 -8.10 3.98
C VAL A 128 -0.24 -6.89 3.74
N VAL A 129 -0.33 -6.45 2.50
CA VAL A 129 -1.05 -5.23 2.14
C VAL A 129 -2.38 -5.59 1.49
N THR A 130 -3.47 -5.16 2.10
CA THR A 130 -4.83 -5.29 1.56
C THR A 130 -5.30 -3.95 1.00
N ARG A 131 -5.78 -3.94 -0.24
CA ARG A 131 -6.28 -2.73 -0.92
C ARG A 131 -7.53 -3.03 -1.73
N LYS A 132 -8.47 -2.08 -1.70
CA LYS A 132 -9.55 -2.09 -2.69
C LYS A 132 -8.97 -1.84 -4.07
N ARG A 133 -9.43 -2.56 -5.07
CA ARG A 133 -8.99 -2.44 -6.45
C ARG A 133 -10.20 -2.23 -7.36
N ASN A 134 -10.15 -1.21 -8.19
CA ASN A 134 -11.03 -1.13 -9.34
C ASN A 134 -10.26 -1.67 -10.56
N PRO A 135 -10.75 -2.71 -11.24
CA PRO A 135 -10.07 -3.27 -12.42
C PRO A 135 -10.04 -2.29 -13.61
N ALA A 136 -10.93 -1.29 -13.63
CA ALA A 136 -10.98 -0.29 -14.67
C ALA A 136 -9.88 0.77 -14.50
N ILE A 137 -8.97 0.84 -15.48
CA ILE A 137 -7.97 1.91 -15.55
C ILE A 137 -8.67 3.15 -16.10
N MET A 138 -8.79 4.21 -15.29
CA MET A 138 -9.42 5.45 -15.71
C MET A 138 -8.48 6.30 -16.57
N ILE A 139 -7.20 6.38 -16.19
CA ILE A 139 -6.21 7.19 -16.92
C ILE A 139 -4.80 6.57 -16.74
N ALA A 140 -4.00 6.64 -17.79
CA ALA A 140 -2.59 6.33 -17.76
C ALA A 140 -1.79 7.62 -18.02
N ILE A 141 -0.87 7.96 -17.10
CA ILE A 141 -0.03 9.15 -17.19
C ILE A 141 1.41 8.72 -17.39
N ALA A 142 2.05 9.22 -18.48
CA ALA A 142 3.46 9.04 -18.72
C ALA A 142 4.24 10.27 -18.22
N VAL A 143 5.23 10.03 -17.36
CA VAL A 143 6.14 11.07 -16.86
C VAL A 143 7.50 10.86 -17.51
N TYR A 144 8.03 11.88 -18.16
CA TYR A 144 9.32 11.79 -18.86
C TYR A 144 10.11 13.11 -18.77
N SER A 145 11.42 13.02 -18.97
CA SER A 145 12.32 14.18 -19.05
C SER A 145 12.55 14.56 -20.52
N PRO A 146 12.03 15.70 -21.02
CA PRO A 146 12.16 16.07 -22.44
C PRO A 146 13.61 16.24 -22.88
N ASN A 147 14.46 16.76 -21.99
CA ASN A 147 15.87 17.08 -22.27
C ASN A 147 16.83 15.99 -21.76
N LEU A 148 16.34 14.82 -21.34
CA LEU A 148 17.12 13.72 -20.77
C LEU A 148 18.02 14.15 -19.58
N THR A 149 17.65 15.23 -18.89
CA THR A 149 18.38 15.74 -17.70
C THR A 149 18.28 14.84 -16.49
N HIS A 150 17.22 14.04 -16.43
CA HIS A 150 16.95 13.08 -15.37
C HIS A 150 16.78 11.68 -15.94
N ASP A 151 17.40 10.71 -15.28
CA ASP A 151 17.27 9.30 -15.65
C ASP A 151 15.94 8.68 -15.22
N ALA A 152 15.63 7.49 -15.72
CA ALA A 152 14.39 6.81 -15.44
C ALA A 152 14.23 6.47 -13.95
N LEU A 153 15.34 6.23 -13.24
CA LEU A 153 15.34 5.92 -11.81
C LEU A 153 14.94 7.14 -10.99
N PHE A 154 15.50 8.32 -11.31
CA PHE A 154 15.13 9.58 -10.67
C PHE A 154 13.64 9.90 -10.90
N ILE A 155 13.15 9.78 -12.15
CA ILE A 155 11.75 10.06 -12.50
C ILE A 155 10.83 9.10 -11.76
N GLY A 156 11.17 7.81 -11.70
CA GLY A 156 10.41 6.80 -10.97
C GLY A 156 10.29 7.13 -9.49
N ASN A 157 11.41 7.44 -8.84
CA ASN A 157 11.45 7.81 -7.43
C ASN A 157 10.70 9.12 -7.14
N TYR A 158 10.88 10.15 -7.99
CA TYR A 158 10.14 11.41 -7.87
C TYR A 158 8.62 11.20 -7.99
N THR A 159 8.21 10.35 -8.94
CA THR A 159 6.81 9.98 -9.13
C THR A 159 6.24 9.28 -7.91
N ASN A 160 6.98 8.35 -7.30
CA ASN A 160 6.54 7.63 -6.11
C ASN A 160 6.43 8.51 -4.87
N ILE A 161 7.37 9.46 -4.67
CA ILE A 161 7.41 10.30 -3.47
C ILE A 161 6.44 11.47 -3.57
N TYR A 162 6.38 12.15 -4.72
CA TYR A 162 5.66 13.42 -4.85
C TYR A 162 4.37 13.30 -5.63
N LEU A 163 4.41 12.73 -6.83
CA LEU A 163 3.26 12.70 -7.73
C LEU A 163 2.17 11.75 -7.24
N LYS A 164 2.54 10.58 -6.78
CA LYS A 164 1.60 9.58 -6.27
C LYS A 164 0.76 10.14 -5.13
N ASP A 165 1.40 10.73 -4.12
CA ASP A 165 0.71 11.29 -2.97
C ASP A 165 -0.17 12.49 -3.33
N ALA A 166 0.30 13.35 -4.23
CA ALA A 166 -0.46 14.50 -4.70
C ALA A 166 -1.72 14.07 -5.45
N LEU A 167 -1.60 13.10 -6.33
CA LEU A 167 -2.71 12.58 -7.12
C LEU A 167 -3.71 11.76 -6.28
N GLN A 168 -3.25 11.00 -5.27
CA GLN A 168 -4.14 10.25 -4.37
C GLN A 168 -5.08 11.15 -3.55
N ARG A 169 -4.70 12.41 -3.32
CA ARG A 169 -5.55 13.39 -2.61
C ARG A 169 -6.64 13.98 -3.48
N VAL A 170 -6.63 13.75 -4.78
CA VAL A 170 -7.65 14.25 -5.70
C VAL A 170 -8.94 13.45 -5.50
N LYS A 171 -10.06 14.16 -5.31
CA LYS A 171 -11.37 13.55 -5.11
C LYS A 171 -11.74 12.69 -6.35
N GLY A 172 -12.10 11.44 -6.11
CA GLY A 172 -12.46 10.49 -7.17
C GLY A 172 -11.33 9.56 -7.61
N VAL A 173 -10.09 9.78 -7.14
CA VAL A 173 -8.97 8.85 -7.36
C VAL A 173 -9.03 7.74 -6.32
N GLY A 174 -9.14 6.50 -6.76
CA GLY A 174 -9.24 5.31 -5.88
C GLY A 174 -7.87 4.74 -5.53
N ASP A 175 -7.06 4.43 -6.53
CA ASP A 175 -5.72 3.89 -6.36
C ASP A 175 -4.81 4.34 -7.51
N ILE A 176 -3.50 4.41 -7.24
CA ILE A 176 -2.48 4.79 -8.21
C ILE A 176 -1.39 3.74 -8.23
N ILE A 177 -1.22 3.12 -9.38
CA ILE A 177 -0.18 2.14 -9.63
C ILE A 177 0.96 2.84 -10.35
N THR A 178 2.10 2.96 -9.69
CA THR A 178 3.34 3.47 -10.28
C THR A 178 4.17 2.29 -10.81
N ARG A 179 4.77 2.47 -11.99
CA ARG A 179 5.67 1.48 -12.59
C ARG A 179 7.13 1.92 -12.58
N GLY A 180 7.45 3.02 -11.87
CA GLY A 180 8.80 3.49 -11.66
C GLY A 180 9.54 2.67 -10.60
N ALA A 181 10.86 2.55 -10.76
CA ALA A 181 11.70 1.95 -9.73
C ALA A 181 11.97 2.96 -8.61
N ASP A 182 11.96 2.47 -7.37
CA ASP A 182 12.41 3.26 -6.22
C ASP A 182 13.93 3.18 -6.08
N PHE A 183 14.54 4.21 -5.47
CA PHE A 183 15.94 4.14 -5.08
C PHE A 183 16.12 3.02 -4.05
N GLY A 184 17.00 2.09 -4.40
CA GLY A 184 17.39 0.99 -3.53
C GLY A 184 18.87 0.69 -3.65
N MET A 185 19.49 0.26 -2.56
CA MET A 185 20.90 -0.17 -2.57
C MET A 185 20.95 -1.68 -2.72
N ARG A 186 21.67 -2.16 -3.73
CA ARG A 186 22.01 -3.58 -3.91
C ARG A 186 23.43 -3.82 -3.45
N ILE A 187 23.58 -4.72 -2.50
CA ILE A 187 24.88 -5.13 -1.98
C ILE A 187 25.21 -6.50 -2.56
N TRP A 188 26.27 -6.55 -3.36
CA TRP A 188 26.77 -7.77 -3.96
C TRP A 188 27.86 -8.36 -3.08
N ILE A 189 27.63 -9.55 -2.59
CA ILE A 189 28.55 -10.28 -1.74
C ILE A 189 29.32 -11.27 -2.60
N HIS A 190 30.65 -11.26 -2.52
CA HIS A 190 31.52 -12.22 -3.20
C HIS A 190 31.71 -13.48 -2.34
N PRO A 191 31.15 -14.64 -2.70
CA PRO A 191 31.22 -15.84 -1.87
C PRO A 191 32.65 -16.31 -1.58
N GLU A 192 33.52 -16.24 -2.59
CA GLU A 192 34.94 -16.64 -2.47
C GLU A 192 35.69 -15.76 -1.44
N LYS A 193 35.41 -14.46 -1.45
CA LYS A 193 36.06 -13.51 -0.52
C LYS A 193 35.58 -13.75 0.92
N ILE A 194 34.31 -14.02 1.12
CA ILE A 194 33.74 -14.36 2.44
C ILE A 194 34.34 -15.67 2.95
N ALA A 195 34.38 -16.68 2.08
CA ALA A 195 34.96 -17.98 2.44
C ALA A 195 36.45 -17.88 2.80
N SER A 196 37.25 -17.07 2.06
CA SER A 196 38.68 -16.86 2.36
C SER A 196 38.92 -16.15 3.69
N LEU A 197 37.96 -15.34 4.16
CA LEU A 197 38.00 -14.64 5.43
C LEU A 197 37.38 -15.49 6.59
N GLY A 198 36.90 -16.69 6.29
CA GLY A 198 36.23 -17.55 7.26
C GLY A 198 34.96 -16.94 7.84
N MET A 199 34.22 -16.18 7.01
CA MET A 199 33.01 -15.49 7.40
C MET A 199 31.78 -16.14 6.76
N SER A 200 30.64 -16.02 7.46
CA SER A 200 29.33 -16.43 6.92
C SER A 200 28.56 -15.25 6.35
N THR A 201 27.63 -15.52 5.44
CA THR A 201 26.72 -14.48 4.92
C THR A 201 25.87 -13.85 6.02
N SER A 202 25.50 -14.63 7.05
CA SER A 202 24.74 -14.14 8.19
C SER A 202 25.51 -13.14 9.05
N GLU A 203 26.83 -13.27 9.19
CA GLU A 203 27.66 -12.28 9.88
C GLU A 203 27.70 -10.95 9.12
N VAL A 204 27.78 -10.99 7.79
CA VAL A 204 27.72 -9.77 6.96
C VAL A 204 26.36 -9.09 7.09
N LEU A 205 25.26 -9.85 7.04
CA LEU A 205 23.92 -9.32 7.23
C LEU A 205 23.70 -8.76 8.64
N GLY A 206 24.26 -9.43 9.66
CA GLY A 206 24.27 -8.94 11.03
C GLY A 206 24.94 -7.58 11.15
N ALA A 207 26.17 -7.44 10.66
CA ALA A 207 26.93 -6.19 10.69
C ALA A 207 26.23 -5.05 9.93
N LEU A 208 25.61 -5.36 8.79
CA LEU A 208 24.79 -4.39 8.03
C LEU A 208 23.58 -3.91 8.82
N SER A 209 22.88 -4.84 9.50
CA SER A 209 21.68 -4.51 10.28
C SER A 209 22.02 -3.71 11.53
N GLU A 210 23.14 -4.00 12.20
CA GLU A 210 23.61 -3.29 13.38
C GLU A 210 24.07 -1.86 13.08
N GLN A 211 24.79 -1.65 11.96
CA GLN A 211 25.31 -0.34 11.60
C GLN A 211 24.34 0.54 10.81
N ASN A 212 23.26 -0.03 10.30
CA ASN A 212 22.18 0.72 9.61
C ASN A 212 20.89 0.76 10.44
N LEU A 213 21.00 0.81 11.75
CA LEU A 213 19.87 0.85 12.66
C LEU A 213 19.59 2.28 13.12
N GLN A 214 18.36 2.74 12.94
CA GLN A 214 17.92 4.02 13.50
C GLN A 214 17.54 3.84 14.96
N VAL A 215 18.37 4.35 15.86
CA VAL A 215 18.16 4.26 17.31
C VAL A 215 17.81 5.62 17.86
N ALA A 216 16.79 5.68 18.72
CA ALA A 216 16.54 6.85 19.54
C ALA A 216 17.57 6.90 20.66
N ALA A 217 18.48 7.86 20.64
CA ALA A 217 19.56 8.00 21.62
C ALA A 217 19.10 8.58 22.97
N GLY A 218 17.82 8.97 23.07
CA GLY A 218 17.25 9.56 24.29
C GLY A 218 17.62 11.04 24.48
N THR A 219 17.48 11.49 25.72
CA THR A 219 17.74 12.87 26.14
C THR A 219 18.76 12.91 27.27
N VAL A 220 19.58 13.95 27.28
CA VAL A 220 20.50 14.25 28.39
C VAL A 220 19.88 15.35 29.23
N GLY A 221 19.73 15.14 30.52
CA GLY A 221 19.11 16.12 31.42
C GLY A 221 17.62 15.89 31.69
N GLY A 222 17.03 14.79 31.17
CA GLY A 222 15.65 14.40 31.48
C GLY A 222 15.46 13.82 32.87
N THR A 223 14.27 13.96 33.45
CA THR A 223 13.90 13.40 34.78
C THR A 223 13.72 11.87 34.71
N PRO A 224 14.10 11.10 35.78
CA PRO A 224 14.53 11.53 37.10
C PRO A 224 16.04 11.76 37.22
N GLN A 225 16.47 12.93 37.73
CA GLN A 225 17.88 13.19 38.03
C GLN A 225 18.07 13.68 39.48
N PRO A 226 19.17 13.30 40.12
CA PRO A 226 19.55 13.83 41.42
C PRO A 226 20.18 15.22 41.25
N GLY A 227 19.38 16.27 41.06
CA GLY A 227 19.85 17.65 40.91
C GLY A 227 18.98 18.45 39.97
N PHE A 228 18.96 19.80 40.18
CA PHE A 228 18.26 20.71 39.28
C PHE A 228 19.10 20.94 38.01
N GLN A 229 18.69 20.33 36.89
CA GLN A 229 19.15 20.74 35.56
C GLN A 229 18.07 21.62 34.90
N SER A 230 18.50 22.76 34.39
CA SER A 230 17.58 23.71 33.76
C SER A 230 17.32 23.45 32.28
N PHE A 231 18.05 22.50 31.67
CA PHE A 231 17.96 22.22 30.24
C PHE A 231 17.99 20.73 29.95
N GLU A 232 17.12 20.29 29.07
CA GLU A 232 17.09 18.95 28.49
C GLU A 232 17.56 19.02 27.02
N TYR A 233 18.54 18.20 26.67
CA TYR A 233 19.07 18.11 25.30
C TYR A 233 18.69 16.79 24.68
N SER A 234 18.00 16.83 23.53
CA SER A 234 17.78 15.63 22.73
C SER A 234 19.08 15.22 22.02
N VAL A 235 19.47 13.98 22.16
CA VAL A 235 20.64 13.42 21.45
C VAL A 235 20.18 12.92 20.08
N LEU A 236 20.69 13.55 19.04
CA LEU A 236 20.45 13.14 17.66
C LEU A 236 21.58 12.21 17.22
N THR A 237 21.25 10.98 16.85
CA THR A 237 22.19 10.05 16.22
C THR A 237 21.93 10.00 14.72
N ASN A 238 22.97 10.20 13.92
CA ASN A 238 22.91 10.02 12.47
C ASN A 238 23.33 8.57 12.13
N SER A 239 22.53 7.62 12.56
CA SER A 239 22.86 6.19 12.48
C SER A 239 22.39 5.50 11.21
N ARG A 240 21.52 6.15 10.41
CA ARG A 240 21.06 5.60 9.14
C ARG A 240 22.04 5.94 8.02
N ILE A 241 22.55 4.91 7.37
CA ILE A 241 23.48 5.03 6.26
C ILE A 241 22.70 5.42 5.00
N ASN A 242 23.12 6.51 4.34
CA ASN A 242 22.40 7.10 3.21
C ASN A 242 23.25 7.16 1.92
N THR A 243 24.57 7.03 2.01
CA THR A 243 25.47 7.16 0.86
C THR A 243 26.19 5.85 0.57
N LYS A 244 26.58 5.69 -0.71
CA LYS A 244 27.33 4.52 -1.18
C LYS A 244 28.63 4.34 -0.39
N GLU A 245 29.36 5.44 -0.17
CA GLU A 245 30.63 5.46 0.54
C GLU A 245 30.49 5.00 2.00
N GLN A 246 29.38 5.37 2.65
CA GLN A 246 29.10 4.90 4.01
C GLN A 246 28.85 3.40 4.05
N PHE A 247 28.13 2.85 3.04
CA PHE A 247 27.90 1.41 2.94
C PHE A 247 29.20 0.63 2.65
N GLU A 248 30.09 1.18 1.81
CA GLU A 248 31.38 0.57 1.50
C GLU A 248 32.32 0.53 2.72
N ASN A 249 32.18 1.47 3.65
CA ASN A 249 32.98 1.58 4.86
C ASN A 249 32.41 0.83 6.09
N ILE A 250 31.37 0.02 5.91
CA ILE A 250 30.81 -0.79 6.99
C ILE A 250 31.85 -1.81 7.46
N ILE A 251 32.15 -1.80 8.77
CA ILE A 251 33.07 -2.75 9.40
C ILE A 251 32.31 -4.06 9.63
N VAL A 252 32.68 -5.10 8.90
CA VAL A 252 32.04 -6.40 9.01
C VAL A 252 32.64 -7.24 10.13
N ARG A 253 33.96 -7.14 10.33
CA ARG A 253 34.69 -7.87 11.38
C ARG A 253 35.93 -7.09 11.81
N THR A 254 36.15 -7.01 13.10
CA THR A 254 37.39 -6.52 13.69
C THR A 254 38.25 -7.71 14.12
N GLN A 255 39.52 -7.74 13.74
CA GLN A 255 40.46 -8.68 14.33
C GLN A 255 40.93 -8.07 15.66
N PRO A 256 40.93 -8.82 16.78
CA PRO A 256 41.57 -8.35 17.97
C PRO A 256 43.06 -8.17 17.67
N ASN A 257 43.59 -6.99 17.96
CA ASN A 257 45.06 -6.76 17.90
C ASN A 257 45.74 -7.79 18.77
N THR A 258 46.52 -8.66 18.17
CA THR A 258 47.52 -9.52 18.85
C THR A 258 48.69 -8.68 19.32
#